data_303c9a5c6c319285dd34b64d84e2579e
#
_entry.id   303c9a5c6c319285dd34b64d84e2579e
#
_cell.length_a   1.000
_cell.length_b   1.000
_cell.length_c   1.000
_cell.angle_alpha   90.00
_cell.angle_beta   90.00
_cell.angle_gamma   90.00
#
_symmetry.space_group_name_H-M   'P 1'
#
loop_
_entity.id
_entity.type
_entity.pdbx_description
1 polymer ?
#
loop_
_entity_poly.entity_id
_entity_poly.type
_entity_poly.pdbx_seq_one_letter_code
_entity_poly.pdbx_strand_id
1 'polypeptide(L)'
;MAEIQKILSKRILTLDGAMGSLIQTHNLIENDYRGEILSDHPQDLKGNHDLLSLTCPDIIEDIHKSYLSAGADIIETNTFNSNAISQSDYNLEKYVYNLNLQAAKIARKAADYFSNQTPNQPRFVAGILGPTSRTSSMSPDVNDPSYRNVTFDGLAATYSDQCNGLLDGGVDIIMVETVFDTLNCKAALYAIQETFEKRGKSVPVMVSVTITDASGRTLSGQTIEAFWYSVRHMELLSVGINCALGAVEMRPFLADLSAVADVPISVHPNAGLPNELGEYDQSPEFMADIIGEFASSGLVNIVGGCCGTTPEHIKAIFQKVQYIPPRTIPKIPDCTKLSGLEPLNIDKNSLFVNIGERTNVSGSKIFASLIREEKYEDALSVAIQQVDGGAQMIDVNMDEGLLDSEACMEIFLRMIASDPAISRVPIVIDSSRWEVIETGLKNIQGKGVVNSISLKDGEEAFLEKAGKIQKYGAAVIIMAFDEKGQADTYDRKIEICCRSYNLLTIQAGFSPEDIIFDPNIFAVATGLEEHNEYAHAYIRACIKLKEL
;
A
#
# COMPACT_ATOMS: atom_id res chain seq x y z
N MET A 1 -1.10 9.46 -18.83
CA MET A 1 -2.07 8.39 -18.50
C MET A 1 -2.69 7.73 -19.73
N ALA A 2 -3.22 8.47 -20.69
CA ALA A 2 -4.01 7.91 -21.80
C ALA A 2 -3.27 6.94 -22.75
N GLU A 3 -1.95 7.05 -22.95
CA GLU A 3 -1.23 6.24 -23.93
C GLU A 3 -0.94 4.82 -23.44
N ILE A 4 -0.35 4.67 -22.26
CA ILE A 4 -0.03 3.35 -21.70
C ILE A 4 -1.29 2.53 -21.43
N GLN A 5 -2.37 3.15 -20.92
CA GLN A 5 -3.67 2.49 -20.71
C GLN A 5 -4.28 2.00 -22.03
N LYS A 6 -4.16 2.78 -23.11
CA LYS A 6 -4.59 2.38 -24.45
C LYS A 6 -3.84 1.14 -24.96
N ILE A 7 -2.56 1.03 -24.66
CA ILE A 7 -1.75 -0.11 -25.08
C ILE A 7 -2.09 -1.33 -24.24
N LEU A 8 -2.19 -1.17 -22.90
CA LEU A 8 -2.59 -2.22 -21.96
C LEU A 8 -3.95 -2.85 -22.29
N SER A 9 -4.88 -2.08 -22.86
CA SER A 9 -6.17 -2.64 -23.28
C SER A 9 -6.09 -3.50 -24.54
N LYS A 10 -4.95 -3.50 -25.25
CA LYS A 10 -4.79 -4.20 -26.54
C LYS A 10 -3.82 -5.36 -26.49
N ARG A 11 -2.77 -5.25 -25.69
CA ARG A 11 -1.73 -6.27 -25.57
C ARG A 11 -1.10 -6.27 -24.18
N ILE A 12 -0.48 -7.37 -23.84
CA ILE A 12 0.36 -7.48 -22.64
C ILE A 12 1.60 -6.60 -22.84
N LEU A 13 2.01 -5.85 -21.81
CA LEU A 13 3.26 -5.11 -21.79
C LEU A 13 4.36 -5.94 -21.13
N THR A 14 5.59 -5.72 -21.57
CA THR A 14 6.77 -6.38 -21.01
C THR A 14 7.60 -5.38 -20.22
N LEU A 15 7.81 -5.65 -18.93
CA LEU A 15 8.81 -5.02 -18.07
C LEU A 15 10.21 -5.56 -18.42
N ASP A 16 11.24 -4.86 -17.98
CA ASP A 16 12.62 -5.34 -18.05
C ASP A 16 12.91 -6.43 -16.99
N GLY A 17 14.15 -6.60 -16.63
CA GLY A 17 14.63 -7.64 -15.72
C GLY A 17 15.68 -7.10 -14.74
N ALA A 18 16.43 -8.02 -14.14
CA ALA A 18 17.32 -7.74 -13.02
C ALA A 18 18.44 -6.75 -13.35
N MET A 19 18.34 -5.50 -12.88
CA MET A 19 19.42 -4.50 -12.95
C MET A 19 20.65 -4.98 -12.16
N GLY A 20 20.45 -5.36 -10.89
CA GLY A 20 21.54 -5.75 -9.99
C GLY A 20 22.33 -6.96 -10.49
N SER A 21 21.66 -7.99 -11.04
CA SER A 21 22.32 -9.17 -11.59
C SER A 21 23.22 -8.81 -12.78
N LEU A 22 22.80 -7.91 -13.65
CA LEU A 22 23.65 -7.46 -14.77
C LEU A 22 24.81 -6.57 -14.30
N ILE A 23 24.61 -5.69 -13.32
CA ILE A 23 25.70 -4.91 -12.72
C ILE A 23 26.80 -5.83 -12.18
N GLN A 24 26.43 -6.93 -11.51
CA GLN A 24 27.39 -7.90 -10.96
C GLN A 24 28.28 -8.52 -12.04
N THR A 25 27.81 -8.71 -13.27
CA THR A 25 28.62 -9.26 -14.38
C THR A 25 29.80 -8.36 -14.78
N HIS A 26 29.74 -7.06 -14.48
CA HIS A 26 30.81 -6.10 -14.78
C HIS A 26 32.00 -6.20 -13.80
N ASN A 27 31.89 -6.97 -12.70
CA ASN A 27 32.97 -7.17 -11.72
C ASN A 27 33.58 -5.86 -11.19
N LEU A 28 32.73 -4.85 -10.91
CA LEU A 28 33.14 -3.53 -10.46
C LEU A 28 33.87 -3.58 -9.13
N ILE A 29 34.89 -2.71 -8.98
CA ILE A 29 35.68 -2.57 -7.77
C ILE A 29 35.28 -1.30 -7.00
N GLU A 30 35.77 -1.13 -5.79
CA GLU A 30 35.45 0.02 -4.92
C GLU A 30 35.64 1.38 -5.63
N ASN A 31 36.69 1.53 -6.41
CA ASN A 31 36.96 2.78 -7.14
C ASN A 31 35.89 3.13 -8.17
N ASP A 32 35.23 2.13 -8.77
CA ASP A 32 34.13 2.36 -9.72
C ASP A 32 32.90 2.91 -8.99
N TYR A 33 32.63 2.42 -7.77
CA TYR A 33 31.54 2.94 -6.93
C TYR A 33 31.83 4.34 -6.41
N ARG A 34 33.10 4.67 -6.12
CA ARG A 34 33.48 6.02 -5.66
C ARG A 34 33.44 7.04 -6.78
N GLY A 35 33.92 6.68 -7.97
CA GLY A 35 34.14 7.61 -9.06
C GLY A 35 34.99 8.81 -8.63
N GLU A 36 34.89 9.92 -9.35
CA GLU A 36 35.56 11.18 -8.98
C GLU A 36 34.81 11.92 -7.85
N ILE A 37 33.48 11.71 -7.75
CA ILE A 37 32.58 12.47 -6.86
C ILE A 37 32.77 12.09 -5.39
N LEU A 38 33.14 10.85 -5.11
CA LEU A 38 33.23 10.26 -3.77
C LEU A 38 34.61 9.67 -3.47
N SER A 39 35.66 10.15 -4.14
CA SER A 39 37.04 9.67 -3.97
C SER A 39 37.49 9.67 -2.51
N ASP A 40 37.10 10.68 -1.73
CA ASP A 40 37.50 10.86 -0.34
C ASP A 40 36.42 10.37 0.66
N HIS A 41 35.42 9.61 0.20
CA HIS A 41 34.36 9.12 1.10
C HIS A 41 34.93 8.15 2.14
N PRO A 42 34.56 8.27 3.45
CA PRO A 42 35.23 7.51 4.52
C PRO A 42 34.85 6.04 4.57
N GLN A 43 33.70 5.65 4.01
CA GLN A 43 33.19 4.27 4.04
C GLN A 43 33.37 3.58 2.68
N ASP A 44 33.36 2.25 2.69
CA ASP A 44 33.29 1.45 1.48
C ASP A 44 31.90 1.56 0.86
N LEU A 45 31.87 1.76 -0.46
CA LEU A 45 30.67 2.00 -1.25
C LEU A 45 30.31 0.82 -2.17
N LYS A 46 31.20 -0.16 -2.30
CA LYS A 46 30.96 -1.35 -3.11
C LYS A 46 29.72 -2.08 -2.62
N GLY A 47 28.80 -2.37 -3.55
CA GLY A 47 27.49 -2.98 -3.25
C GLY A 47 26.34 -1.99 -3.28
N ASN A 48 26.59 -0.68 -3.20
CA ASN A 48 25.56 0.34 -3.42
C ASN A 48 25.36 0.55 -4.93
N HIS A 49 24.59 -0.34 -5.58
CA HIS A 49 24.40 -0.34 -7.01
C HIS A 49 23.70 0.92 -7.53
N ASP A 50 22.84 1.54 -6.74
CA ASP A 50 22.12 2.76 -7.12
C ASP A 50 23.08 3.93 -7.37
N LEU A 51 24.21 3.94 -6.64
CA LEU A 51 25.25 4.95 -6.77
C LEU A 51 25.87 5.00 -8.18
N LEU A 52 25.87 3.88 -8.89
CA LEU A 52 26.42 3.77 -10.24
C LEU A 52 25.70 4.67 -11.25
N SER A 53 24.48 5.10 -10.97
CA SER A 53 23.79 6.14 -11.74
C SER A 53 24.51 7.48 -11.74
N LEU A 54 25.38 7.75 -10.72
CA LEU A 54 26.23 8.92 -10.64
C LEU A 54 27.68 8.66 -11.07
N THR A 55 28.22 7.48 -10.76
CA THR A 55 29.65 7.19 -10.90
C THR A 55 30.00 6.41 -12.17
N CYS A 56 29.08 5.56 -12.66
CA CYS A 56 29.24 4.75 -13.88
C CYS A 56 27.98 4.78 -14.75
N PRO A 57 27.46 5.96 -15.16
CA PRO A 57 26.18 6.09 -15.86
C PRO A 57 26.12 5.32 -17.18
N ASP A 58 27.22 5.15 -17.87
CA ASP A 58 27.28 4.43 -19.16
C ASP A 58 26.93 2.95 -19.00
N ILE A 59 27.34 2.31 -17.90
CA ILE A 59 27.00 0.92 -17.59
C ILE A 59 25.48 0.78 -17.40
N ILE A 60 24.88 1.69 -16.65
CA ILE A 60 23.43 1.68 -16.40
C ILE A 60 22.66 1.93 -17.70
N GLU A 61 23.12 2.88 -18.53
CA GLU A 61 22.50 3.14 -19.84
C GLU A 61 22.58 1.90 -20.76
N ASP A 62 23.70 1.21 -20.77
CA ASP A 62 23.89 0.02 -21.63
C ASP A 62 23.01 -1.16 -21.14
N ILE A 63 22.81 -1.32 -19.84
CA ILE A 63 21.86 -2.31 -19.30
C ILE A 63 20.44 -1.98 -19.74
N HIS A 64 19.99 -0.73 -19.62
CA HIS A 64 18.66 -0.32 -20.13
C HIS A 64 18.51 -0.62 -21.63
N LYS A 65 19.51 -0.28 -22.45
CA LYS A 65 19.48 -0.56 -23.88
C LYS A 65 19.39 -2.06 -24.18
N SER A 66 20.04 -2.89 -23.40
CA SER A 66 20.00 -4.35 -23.58
C SER A 66 18.59 -4.91 -23.39
N TYR A 67 17.89 -4.47 -22.34
CA TYR A 67 16.49 -4.85 -22.09
C TYR A 67 15.52 -4.28 -23.14
N LEU A 68 15.70 -3.02 -23.54
CA LEU A 68 14.89 -2.42 -24.60
C LEU A 68 15.07 -3.15 -25.95
N SER A 69 16.30 -3.57 -26.26
CA SER A 69 16.60 -4.40 -27.45
C SER A 69 15.98 -5.80 -27.37
N ALA A 70 15.82 -6.34 -26.16
CA ALA A 70 15.16 -7.62 -25.91
C ALA A 70 13.64 -7.55 -26.07
N GLY A 71 13.04 -6.35 -26.12
CA GLY A 71 11.61 -6.14 -26.33
C GLY A 71 10.85 -5.55 -25.15
N ALA A 72 11.54 -5.14 -24.08
CA ALA A 72 10.91 -4.46 -22.96
C ALA A 72 10.16 -3.19 -23.42
N ASP A 73 8.94 -3.01 -22.96
CA ASP A 73 8.11 -1.82 -23.16
C ASP A 73 8.32 -0.80 -22.03
N ILE A 74 8.59 -1.30 -20.82
CA ILE A 74 8.80 -0.52 -19.62
C ILE A 74 10.17 -0.90 -19.07
N ILE A 75 10.99 0.08 -18.72
CA ILE A 75 12.25 -0.12 -17.99
C ILE A 75 12.19 0.55 -16.64
N GLU A 76 12.81 -0.08 -15.65
CA GLU A 76 12.85 0.35 -14.26
C GLU A 76 14.11 1.19 -14.01
N THR A 77 13.99 2.32 -13.28
CA THR A 77 15.17 3.11 -12.91
C THR A 77 16.05 2.35 -11.91
N ASN A 78 17.37 2.59 -11.95
CA ASN A 78 18.30 2.03 -10.96
C ASN A 78 18.24 2.82 -9.64
N THR A 79 17.09 2.71 -8.92
CA THR A 79 16.78 3.49 -7.71
C THR A 79 16.15 2.68 -6.59
N PHE A 80 16.33 1.37 -6.59
CA PHE A 80 15.71 0.44 -5.63
C PHE A 80 15.99 0.81 -4.17
N ASN A 81 17.24 1.21 -3.83
CA ASN A 81 17.64 1.65 -2.50
C ASN A 81 17.93 3.16 -2.44
N SER A 82 17.53 3.96 -3.42
CA SER A 82 17.82 5.40 -3.50
C SER A 82 16.95 6.25 -2.57
N ASN A 83 16.67 5.76 -1.37
CA ASN A 83 15.96 6.45 -0.30
C ASN A 83 16.90 6.81 0.86
N ALA A 84 16.59 7.86 1.64
CA ALA A 84 17.48 8.36 2.68
C ALA A 84 17.75 7.32 3.78
N ILE A 85 16.78 6.45 4.08
CA ILE A 85 16.92 5.42 5.11
C ILE A 85 17.96 4.37 4.68
N SER A 86 17.88 3.84 3.46
CA SER A 86 18.84 2.88 2.94
C SER A 86 20.21 3.53 2.66
N GLN A 87 20.22 4.76 2.15
CA GLN A 87 21.47 5.50 1.90
C GLN A 87 22.18 5.97 3.17
N SER A 88 21.49 6.02 4.31
CA SER A 88 22.12 6.32 5.61
C SER A 88 23.16 5.27 6.02
N ASP A 89 23.01 4.02 5.57
CA ASP A 89 23.97 2.95 5.83
C ASP A 89 25.35 3.23 5.18
N TYR A 90 25.37 4.14 4.20
CA TYR A 90 26.57 4.60 3.49
C TYR A 90 26.90 6.08 3.75
N ASN A 91 26.18 6.79 4.64
CA ASN A 91 26.28 8.26 4.85
C ASN A 91 26.10 9.06 3.54
N LEU A 92 25.14 8.65 2.70
CA LEU A 92 24.87 9.22 1.38
C LEU A 92 23.49 9.88 1.27
N GLU A 93 22.78 10.16 2.37
CA GLU A 93 21.42 10.71 2.39
C GLU A 93 21.31 12.00 1.56
N LYS A 94 22.33 12.84 1.59
CA LYS A 94 22.37 14.11 0.82
C LYS A 94 22.36 13.92 -0.70
N TYR A 95 22.63 12.73 -1.19
CA TYR A 95 22.64 12.42 -2.63
C TYR A 95 21.32 11.85 -3.14
N VAL A 96 20.37 11.52 -2.26
CA VAL A 96 19.12 10.83 -2.61
C VAL A 96 18.39 11.49 -3.78
N TYR A 97 18.14 12.78 -3.73
CA TYR A 97 17.50 13.49 -4.83
C TYR A 97 18.27 13.34 -6.14
N ASN A 98 19.60 13.52 -6.12
CA ASN A 98 20.44 13.43 -7.30
C ASN A 98 20.55 12.00 -7.86
N LEU A 99 20.58 10.99 -7.00
CA LEU A 99 20.55 9.57 -7.42
C LEU A 99 19.29 9.31 -8.25
N ASN A 100 18.13 9.65 -7.72
CA ASN A 100 16.86 9.46 -8.40
C ASN A 100 16.74 10.29 -9.69
N LEU A 101 17.16 11.55 -9.66
CA LEU A 101 17.15 12.43 -10.83
C LEU A 101 18.01 11.88 -11.98
N GLN A 102 19.25 11.46 -11.69
CA GLN A 102 20.16 10.99 -12.73
C GLN A 102 19.77 9.60 -13.23
N ALA A 103 19.36 8.68 -12.37
CA ALA A 103 18.87 7.37 -12.79
C ALA A 103 17.67 7.50 -13.75
N ALA A 104 16.70 8.37 -13.41
CA ALA A 104 15.55 8.62 -14.26
C ALA A 104 15.95 9.24 -15.63
N LYS A 105 16.92 10.19 -15.65
CA LYS A 105 17.42 10.78 -16.90
C LYS A 105 18.12 9.75 -17.79
N ILE A 106 18.91 8.85 -17.21
CA ILE A 106 19.60 7.78 -17.96
C ILE A 106 18.55 6.86 -18.60
N ALA A 107 17.59 6.37 -17.82
CA ALA A 107 16.50 5.52 -18.31
C ALA A 107 15.67 6.23 -19.39
N ARG A 108 15.32 7.52 -19.19
CA ARG A 108 14.57 8.32 -20.16
C ARG A 108 15.32 8.45 -21.50
N LYS A 109 16.61 8.74 -21.44
CA LYS A 109 17.47 8.84 -22.64
C LYS A 109 17.45 7.53 -23.44
N ALA A 110 17.58 6.38 -22.79
CA ALA A 110 17.53 5.08 -23.45
C ALA A 110 16.14 4.81 -24.03
N ALA A 111 15.07 5.06 -23.28
CA ALA A 111 13.69 4.85 -23.72
C ALA A 111 13.32 5.74 -24.93
N ASP A 112 13.72 7.01 -24.93
CA ASP A 112 13.50 7.94 -26.04
C ASP A 112 14.23 7.49 -27.33
N TYR A 113 15.46 7.01 -27.17
CA TYR A 113 16.23 6.50 -28.33
C TYR A 113 15.48 5.34 -29.00
N PHE A 114 14.97 4.36 -28.25
CA PHE A 114 14.24 3.22 -28.81
C PHE A 114 12.85 3.60 -29.31
N SER A 115 12.14 4.50 -28.62
CA SER A 115 10.83 4.99 -29.06
C SER A 115 10.92 5.71 -30.41
N ASN A 116 11.99 6.47 -30.64
CA ASN A 116 12.21 7.16 -31.91
C ASN A 116 12.55 6.17 -33.06
N GLN A 117 13.21 5.05 -32.77
CA GLN A 117 13.48 4.01 -33.77
C GLN A 117 12.24 3.17 -34.10
N THR A 118 11.38 2.94 -33.14
CA THR A 118 10.15 2.13 -33.26
C THR A 118 8.91 2.87 -32.76
N PRO A 119 8.41 3.90 -33.49
CA PRO A 119 7.32 4.76 -33.03
C PRO A 119 6.00 4.01 -32.72
N ASN A 120 5.80 2.84 -33.30
CA ASN A 120 4.64 1.98 -33.04
C ASN A 120 4.76 1.17 -31.74
N GLN A 121 5.93 1.20 -31.11
CA GLN A 121 6.20 0.56 -29.82
C GLN A 121 6.88 1.58 -28.88
N PRO A 122 6.13 2.52 -28.31
CA PRO A 122 6.69 3.48 -27.37
C PRO A 122 7.24 2.78 -26.13
N ARG A 123 8.31 3.33 -25.55
CA ARG A 123 8.96 2.83 -24.35
C ARG A 123 8.68 3.77 -23.19
N PHE A 124 8.45 3.19 -22.03
CA PHE A 124 8.10 3.90 -20.79
C PHE A 124 9.19 3.70 -19.74
N VAL A 125 9.31 4.67 -18.85
CA VAL A 125 10.23 4.63 -17.71
C VAL A 125 9.42 4.56 -16.43
N ALA A 126 9.61 3.49 -15.66
CA ALA A 126 9.08 3.36 -14.30
C ALA A 126 10.14 3.83 -13.30
N GLY A 127 9.81 4.86 -12.54
CA GLY A 127 10.61 5.33 -11.40
C GLY A 127 10.37 4.45 -10.19
N ILE A 128 11.41 3.74 -9.75
CA ILE A 128 11.30 2.73 -8.70
C ILE A 128 11.44 3.32 -7.32
N LEU A 129 10.46 3.01 -6.47
CA LEU A 129 10.47 3.16 -5.02
C LEU A 129 10.53 1.76 -4.41
N GLY A 130 11.72 1.30 -4.08
CA GLY A 130 11.92 0.01 -3.42
C GLY A 130 11.64 0.08 -1.92
N PRO A 131 11.71 -1.05 -1.20
CA PRO A 131 11.56 -1.09 0.24
C PRO A 131 12.74 -0.41 0.94
N THR A 132 12.53 0.01 2.19
CA THR A 132 13.63 0.48 3.04
C THR A 132 14.24 -0.68 3.84
N SER A 133 15.47 -0.49 4.35
CA SER A 133 16.11 -1.44 5.27
C SER A 133 15.42 -1.54 6.64
N ARG A 134 14.34 -0.76 6.87
CA ARG A 134 13.58 -0.70 8.12
C ARG A 134 12.10 -0.91 7.86
N THR A 135 11.43 -1.55 8.84
CA THR A 135 9.99 -1.87 8.77
C THR A 135 9.22 -1.08 9.82
N SER A 136 8.01 -0.64 9.47
CA SER A 136 7.11 0.07 10.38
C SER A 136 6.03 -0.82 11.01
N SER A 137 5.76 -2.00 10.44
CA SER A 137 4.80 -2.95 11.00
C SER A 137 5.41 -3.90 12.02
N MET A 138 6.73 -4.10 12.02
CA MET A 138 7.40 -5.08 12.86
C MET A 138 8.46 -4.41 13.75
N SER A 139 8.61 -4.93 14.98
CA SER A 139 9.70 -4.53 15.86
C SER A 139 11.01 -5.22 15.45
N PRO A 140 12.13 -4.50 15.38
CA PRO A 140 13.45 -5.12 15.28
C PRO A 140 13.97 -5.62 16.62
N ASP A 141 13.31 -5.30 17.74
CA ASP A 141 13.65 -5.78 19.09
C ASP A 141 12.61 -6.81 19.56
N VAL A 142 13.08 -8.04 19.77
CA VAL A 142 12.23 -9.16 20.22
C VAL A 142 11.67 -8.92 21.63
N ASN A 143 12.35 -8.12 22.45
CA ASN A 143 11.95 -7.85 23.82
C ASN A 143 11.01 -6.62 23.95
N ASP A 144 10.90 -5.81 22.90
CA ASP A 144 9.98 -4.68 22.86
C ASP A 144 9.15 -4.70 21.57
N PRO A 145 7.99 -5.34 21.58
CA PRO A 145 7.13 -5.43 20.41
C PRO A 145 6.53 -4.08 19.97
N SER A 146 6.56 -3.05 20.82
CA SER A 146 6.09 -1.70 20.50
C SER A 146 7.15 -0.84 19.80
N TYR A 147 8.42 -1.20 19.91
CA TYR A 147 9.51 -0.42 19.33
C TYR A 147 9.49 -0.44 17.81
N ARG A 148 9.76 0.72 17.22
CA ARG A 148 9.99 0.86 15.76
C ARG A 148 11.21 1.76 15.54
N ASN A 149 12.07 1.37 14.61
CA ASN A 149 13.24 2.15 14.24
C ASN A 149 13.00 3.10 13.07
N VAL A 150 11.75 3.21 12.63
CA VAL A 150 11.27 4.17 11.63
C VAL A 150 9.80 4.52 11.92
N THR A 151 9.40 5.74 11.60
CA THR A 151 8.02 6.19 11.69
C THR A 151 7.39 6.31 10.31
N PHE A 152 6.04 6.31 10.25
CA PHE A 152 5.30 6.56 9.02
C PHE A 152 5.73 7.89 8.37
N ASP A 153 5.84 8.96 9.16
CA ASP A 153 6.23 10.28 8.64
C ASP A 153 7.67 10.30 8.13
N GLY A 154 8.59 9.58 8.79
CA GLY A 154 9.96 9.41 8.32
C GLY A 154 10.04 8.66 6.98
N LEU A 155 9.21 7.62 6.81
CA LEU A 155 9.06 6.91 5.54
C LEU A 155 8.47 7.81 4.46
N ALA A 156 7.39 8.52 4.78
CA ALA A 156 6.74 9.41 3.82
C ALA A 156 7.69 10.53 3.36
N ALA A 157 8.49 11.10 4.24
CA ALA A 157 9.47 12.12 3.90
C ALA A 157 10.52 11.58 2.90
N THR A 158 11.11 10.41 3.20
CA THR A 158 12.14 9.84 2.32
C THR A 158 11.59 9.42 0.95
N TYR A 159 10.38 8.85 0.90
CA TYR A 159 9.73 8.53 -0.37
C TYR A 159 9.31 9.77 -1.17
N SER A 160 8.97 10.87 -0.49
CA SER A 160 8.68 12.14 -1.16
C SER A 160 9.92 12.71 -1.86
N ASP A 161 11.09 12.65 -1.21
CA ASP A 161 12.36 13.09 -1.81
C ASP A 161 12.73 12.25 -3.03
N GLN A 162 12.57 10.93 -2.93
CA GLN A 162 12.78 9.98 -4.02
C GLN A 162 11.84 10.30 -5.21
N CYS A 163 10.54 10.41 -4.93
CA CYS A 163 9.50 10.69 -5.92
C CYS A 163 9.78 12.01 -6.66
N ASN A 164 10.19 13.07 -5.95
CA ASN A 164 10.53 14.35 -6.55
C ASN A 164 11.70 14.24 -7.54
N GLY A 165 12.79 13.55 -7.18
CA GLY A 165 13.92 13.31 -8.06
C GLY A 165 13.54 12.54 -9.32
N LEU A 166 12.74 11.48 -9.19
CA LEU A 166 12.25 10.66 -10.30
C LEU A 166 11.38 11.47 -11.26
N LEU A 167 10.42 12.23 -10.73
CA LEU A 167 9.52 13.08 -11.55
C LEU A 167 10.29 14.17 -12.31
N ASP A 168 11.26 14.79 -11.67
CA ASP A 168 12.13 15.80 -12.31
C ASP A 168 13.07 15.17 -13.36
N GLY A 169 13.39 13.90 -13.21
CA GLY A 169 14.13 13.10 -14.19
C GLY A 169 13.30 12.65 -15.40
N GLY A 170 11.98 12.79 -15.35
CA GLY A 170 11.08 12.54 -16.49
C GLY A 170 10.57 11.12 -16.60
N VAL A 171 10.31 10.45 -15.48
CA VAL A 171 9.65 9.14 -15.48
C VAL A 171 8.20 9.25 -15.94
N ASP A 172 7.69 8.18 -16.56
CA ASP A 172 6.30 8.07 -17.03
C ASP A 172 5.38 7.43 -15.99
N ILE A 173 5.95 6.65 -15.08
CA ILE A 173 5.26 5.84 -14.07
C ILE A 173 6.04 5.96 -12.78
N ILE A 174 5.38 5.96 -11.62
CA ILE A 174 5.99 5.64 -10.33
C ILE A 174 5.61 4.20 -9.95
N MET A 175 6.57 3.40 -9.56
CA MET A 175 6.34 2.02 -9.14
C MET A 175 6.87 1.77 -7.73
N VAL A 176 5.98 1.38 -6.83
CA VAL A 176 6.34 0.88 -5.50
C VAL A 176 6.44 -0.63 -5.59
N GLU A 177 7.65 -1.18 -5.49
CA GLU A 177 7.87 -2.60 -5.72
C GLU A 177 8.48 -3.33 -4.52
N THR A 178 8.45 -4.66 -4.60
CA THR A 178 9.03 -5.56 -3.59
C THR A 178 8.50 -5.26 -2.19
N VAL A 179 7.19 -4.96 -2.14
CA VAL A 179 6.52 -4.61 -0.89
C VAL A 179 6.40 -5.86 -0.02
N PHE A 180 7.13 -5.91 1.08
CA PHE A 180 7.03 -6.95 2.11
C PHE A 180 6.45 -6.43 3.44
N ASP A 181 6.35 -5.11 3.61
CA ASP A 181 5.67 -4.42 4.71
C ASP A 181 4.62 -3.44 4.13
N THR A 182 3.34 -3.74 4.35
CA THR A 182 2.24 -2.96 3.78
C THR A 182 2.14 -1.56 4.37
N LEU A 183 2.54 -1.35 5.64
CA LEU A 183 2.53 -0.01 6.24
C LEU A 183 3.61 0.88 5.60
N ASN A 184 4.77 0.34 5.27
CA ASN A 184 5.79 1.05 4.48
C ASN A 184 5.23 1.43 3.09
N CYS A 185 4.51 0.52 2.44
CA CYS A 185 3.84 0.81 1.17
C CYS A 185 2.80 1.93 1.30
N LYS A 186 1.97 1.91 2.34
CA LYS A 186 0.99 3.00 2.60
C LYS A 186 1.68 4.35 2.79
N ALA A 187 2.83 4.38 3.48
CA ALA A 187 3.62 5.60 3.61
C ALA A 187 4.17 6.09 2.25
N ALA A 188 4.60 5.17 1.38
CA ALA A 188 5.01 5.51 0.01
C ALA A 188 3.85 6.06 -0.82
N LEU A 189 2.67 5.42 -0.78
CA LEU A 189 1.47 5.88 -1.50
C LEU A 189 1.01 7.25 -0.99
N TYR A 190 1.04 7.47 0.32
CA TYR A 190 0.74 8.77 0.93
C TYR A 190 1.72 9.85 0.41
N ALA A 191 3.02 9.56 0.40
CA ALA A 191 4.05 10.48 -0.09
C ALA A 191 3.88 10.80 -1.58
N ILE A 192 3.50 9.81 -2.41
CA ILE A 192 3.22 10.00 -3.83
C ILE A 192 2.02 10.94 -4.03
N GLN A 193 0.90 10.72 -3.31
CA GLN A 193 -0.29 11.56 -3.39
C GLN A 193 0.01 12.99 -2.99
N GLU A 194 0.67 13.21 -1.83
CA GLU A 194 1.10 14.53 -1.37
C GLU A 194 2.03 15.23 -2.39
N THR A 195 2.95 14.47 -3.00
CA THR A 195 3.85 15.02 -4.02
C THR A 195 3.09 15.43 -5.28
N PHE A 196 2.13 14.62 -5.74
CA PHE A 196 1.30 14.94 -6.90
C PHE A 196 0.43 16.18 -6.66
N GLU A 197 -0.20 16.29 -5.49
CA GLU A 197 -1.00 17.46 -5.12
C GLU A 197 -0.15 18.74 -5.08
N LYS A 198 1.00 18.72 -4.42
CA LYS A 198 1.92 19.87 -4.34
C LYS A 198 2.44 20.29 -5.72
N ARG A 199 2.62 19.35 -6.62
CA ARG A 199 3.12 19.62 -7.99
C ARG A 199 1.99 19.94 -8.99
N GLY A 200 0.75 19.68 -8.67
CA GLY A 200 -0.40 19.82 -9.58
C GLY A 200 -0.30 18.93 -10.84
N LYS A 201 0.49 17.84 -10.76
CA LYS A 201 0.72 16.91 -11.86
C LYS A 201 0.92 15.51 -11.31
N SER A 202 0.27 14.52 -11.93
CA SER A 202 0.38 13.11 -11.59
C SER A 202 0.87 12.28 -12.78
N VAL A 203 1.47 11.13 -12.47
CA VAL A 203 1.76 10.05 -13.41
C VAL A 203 1.08 8.75 -12.91
N PRO A 204 0.88 7.74 -13.77
CA PRO A 204 0.39 6.43 -13.33
C PRO A 204 1.23 5.84 -12.20
N VAL A 205 0.58 5.10 -11.31
CA VAL A 205 1.26 4.42 -10.19
C VAL A 205 1.04 2.92 -10.31
N MET A 206 2.10 2.15 -10.13
CA MET A 206 2.09 0.69 -10.02
C MET A 206 2.52 0.28 -8.62
N VAL A 207 1.94 -0.82 -8.11
CA VAL A 207 2.35 -1.41 -6.83
C VAL A 207 2.60 -2.90 -7.03
N SER A 208 3.70 -3.42 -6.49
CA SER A 208 4.02 -4.84 -6.55
C SER A 208 4.44 -5.40 -5.19
N VAL A 209 3.73 -6.44 -4.74
CA VAL A 209 3.96 -7.08 -3.45
C VAL A 209 4.92 -8.27 -3.59
N THR A 210 5.63 -8.56 -2.52
CA THR A 210 6.48 -9.74 -2.42
C THR A 210 5.90 -10.73 -1.42
N ILE A 211 5.63 -11.93 -1.91
CA ILE A 211 5.23 -13.07 -1.07
C ILE A 211 6.51 -13.79 -0.63
N THR A 212 6.72 -13.84 0.68
CA THR A 212 8.02 -14.27 1.23
C THR A 212 8.16 -15.77 1.44
N ASP A 213 7.04 -16.50 1.44
CA ASP A 213 7.04 -17.95 1.69
C ASP A 213 5.84 -18.65 1.05
N ALA A 214 5.83 -19.97 1.19
CA ALA A 214 4.77 -20.83 0.67
C ALA A 214 3.41 -20.67 1.38
N SER A 215 3.33 -19.92 2.49
CA SER A 215 2.05 -19.63 3.16
C SER A 215 1.23 -18.57 2.43
N GLY A 216 1.83 -17.88 1.43
CA GLY A 216 1.16 -16.86 0.64
C GLY A 216 1.04 -15.51 1.34
N ARG A 217 1.94 -15.23 2.28
CA ARG A 217 1.92 -13.99 3.06
C ARG A 217 3.12 -13.10 2.77
N THR A 218 2.92 -11.81 2.96
CA THR A 218 4.01 -10.85 3.06
C THR A 218 4.83 -11.11 4.33
N LEU A 219 6.01 -10.51 4.44
CA LEU A 219 6.81 -10.61 5.67
C LEU A 219 6.06 -10.05 6.89
N SER A 220 5.27 -9.00 6.69
CA SER A 220 4.41 -8.42 7.74
C SER A 220 3.12 -9.21 8.00
N GLY A 221 2.94 -10.38 7.37
CA GLY A 221 1.92 -11.38 7.69
C GLY A 221 0.62 -11.28 6.88
N GLN A 222 0.43 -10.31 6.01
CA GLN A 222 -0.81 -10.16 5.23
C GLN A 222 -0.93 -11.20 4.13
N THR A 223 -2.17 -11.69 3.91
CA THR A 223 -2.54 -12.41 2.68
C THR A 223 -2.55 -11.45 1.49
N ILE A 224 -2.50 -12.00 0.27
CA ILE A 224 -2.52 -11.20 -0.97
C ILE A 224 -3.80 -10.36 -1.11
N GLU A 225 -4.96 -10.89 -0.69
CA GLU A 225 -6.23 -10.18 -0.71
C GLU A 225 -6.26 -9.05 0.33
N ALA A 226 -5.76 -9.30 1.56
CA ALA A 226 -5.65 -8.28 2.59
C ALA A 226 -4.71 -7.15 2.18
N PHE A 227 -3.58 -7.48 1.54
CA PHE A 227 -2.69 -6.49 0.93
C PHE A 227 -3.42 -5.64 -0.10
N TRP A 228 -4.12 -6.27 -1.07
CA TRP A 228 -4.87 -5.54 -2.09
C TRP A 228 -5.87 -4.55 -1.46
N TYR A 229 -6.62 -4.98 -0.45
CA TYR A 229 -7.58 -4.10 0.23
C TYR A 229 -6.91 -2.92 0.94
N SER A 230 -5.69 -3.10 1.42
CA SER A 230 -4.93 -2.05 2.13
C SER A 230 -4.40 -0.95 1.20
N VAL A 231 -4.18 -1.26 -0.11
CA VAL A 231 -3.56 -0.32 -1.06
C VAL A 231 -4.48 0.19 -2.17
N ARG A 232 -5.67 -0.41 -2.35
CA ARG A 232 -6.61 -0.08 -3.43
C ARG A 232 -7.28 1.30 -3.33
N HIS A 233 -7.06 2.04 -2.26
CA HIS A 233 -7.54 3.42 -2.10
C HIS A 233 -6.88 4.39 -3.07
N MET A 234 -5.72 4.06 -3.59
CA MET A 234 -5.05 4.83 -4.63
C MET A 234 -5.46 4.34 -6.02
N GLU A 235 -5.67 5.26 -6.97
CA GLU A 235 -5.89 4.91 -8.37
C GLU A 235 -4.61 4.33 -8.96
N LEU A 236 -4.56 3.01 -9.12
CA LEU A 236 -3.40 2.29 -9.61
C LEU A 236 -3.50 1.94 -11.09
N LEU A 237 -2.39 2.07 -11.82
CA LEU A 237 -2.23 1.51 -13.18
C LEU A 237 -2.24 -0.01 -13.13
N SER A 238 -1.58 -0.60 -12.14
CA SER A 238 -1.56 -2.05 -11.89
C SER A 238 -1.22 -2.36 -10.45
N VAL A 239 -1.67 -3.54 -10.00
CA VAL A 239 -1.16 -4.22 -8.81
C VAL A 239 -0.51 -5.53 -9.26
N GLY A 240 0.51 -6.00 -8.54
CA GLY A 240 1.23 -7.20 -8.97
C GLY A 240 2.01 -7.91 -7.89
N ILE A 241 2.76 -8.93 -8.31
CA ILE A 241 3.63 -9.73 -7.46
C ILE A 241 5.02 -9.79 -8.10
N ASN A 242 6.07 -9.58 -7.30
CA ASN A 242 7.45 -9.73 -7.77
C ASN A 242 8.38 -10.30 -6.71
N CYS A 243 9.53 -10.77 -7.17
CA CYS A 243 10.66 -11.20 -6.35
C CYS A 243 10.34 -12.38 -5.39
N ALA A 244 11.31 -12.75 -4.55
CA ALA A 244 11.33 -13.86 -3.59
C ALA A 244 11.05 -15.25 -4.18
N LEU A 245 10.01 -15.40 -4.98
CA LEU A 245 9.58 -16.67 -5.57
C LEU A 245 9.91 -16.73 -7.07
N GLY A 246 10.03 -17.95 -7.60
CA GLY A 246 10.00 -18.22 -9.03
C GLY A 246 8.59 -18.19 -9.60
N ALA A 247 8.50 -18.26 -10.93
CA ALA A 247 7.20 -18.17 -11.60
C ALA A 247 6.24 -19.30 -11.20
N VAL A 248 6.76 -20.51 -11.00
CA VAL A 248 5.94 -21.68 -10.59
C VAL A 248 5.27 -21.45 -9.25
N GLU A 249 6.05 -21.00 -8.27
CA GLU A 249 5.59 -20.78 -6.90
C GLU A 249 4.63 -19.59 -6.79
N MET A 250 4.77 -18.57 -7.66
CA MET A 250 3.88 -17.40 -7.69
C MET A 250 2.48 -17.69 -8.23
N ARG A 251 2.34 -18.72 -9.03
CA ARG A 251 1.11 -19.02 -9.78
C ARG A 251 -0.17 -19.01 -8.95
N PRO A 252 -0.27 -19.68 -7.78
CA PRO A 252 -1.50 -19.67 -6.97
C PRO A 252 -1.85 -18.26 -6.46
N PHE A 253 -0.87 -17.53 -5.97
CA PHE A 253 -1.07 -16.18 -5.43
C PHE A 253 -1.44 -15.15 -6.51
N LEU A 254 -0.89 -15.34 -7.72
CA LEU A 254 -1.26 -14.55 -8.89
C LEU A 254 -2.73 -14.80 -9.28
N ALA A 255 -3.19 -16.04 -9.20
CA ALA A 255 -4.59 -16.39 -9.45
C ALA A 255 -5.53 -15.76 -8.42
N ASP A 256 -5.15 -15.80 -7.13
CA ASP A 256 -5.92 -15.18 -6.05
C ASP A 256 -6.01 -13.66 -6.25
N LEU A 257 -4.88 -12.99 -6.52
CA LEU A 257 -4.87 -11.55 -6.80
C LEU A 257 -5.73 -11.22 -8.03
N SER A 258 -5.60 -12.02 -9.10
CA SER A 258 -6.36 -11.83 -10.33
C SER A 258 -7.88 -11.97 -10.13
N ALA A 259 -8.32 -12.74 -9.15
CA ALA A 259 -9.73 -12.92 -8.84
C ALA A 259 -10.35 -11.72 -8.12
N VAL A 260 -9.56 -10.93 -7.37
CA VAL A 260 -10.05 -9.85 -6.50
C VAL A 260 -9.68 -8.44 -6.96
N ALA A 261 -8.69 -8.29 -7.84
CA ALA A 261 -8.24 -6.98 -8.30
C ALA A 261 -9.05 -6.48 -9.50
N ASP A 262 -9.56 -5.25 -9.38
CA ASP A 262 -10.31 -4.49 -10.39
C ASP A 262 -9.44 -3.54 -11.21
N VAL A 263 -8.12 -3.79 -11.21
CA VAL A 263 -7.10 -3.08 -12.01
C VAL A 263 -6.24 -4.08 -12.78
N PRO A 264 -5.43 -3.66 -13.76
CA PRO A 264 -4.45 -4.52 -14.42
C PRO A 264 -3.50 -5.21 -13.44
N ILE A 265 -3.06 -6.42 -13.79
CA ILE A 265 -2.14 -7.23 -12.99
C ILE A 265 -0.75 -7.26 -13.63
N SER A 266 0.29 -7.04 -12.81
CA SER A 266 1.69 -7.24 -13.18
C SER A 266 2.32 -8.44 -12.45
N VAL A 267 3.25 -9.13 -13.13
CA VAL A 267 4.06 -10.20 -12.51
C VAL A 267 5.48 -10.18 -13.05
N HIS A 268 6.47 -10.16 -12.15
CA HIS A 268 7.89 -10.23 -12.51
C HIS A 268 8.65 -11.11 -11.49
N PRO A 269 8.63 -12.43 -11.70
CA PRO A 269 9.26 -13.41 -10.83
C PRO A 269 10.78 -13.46 -11.01
N ASN A 270 11.47 -14.09 -10.05
CA ASN A 270 12.86 -14.46 -10.18
C ASN A 270 13.05 -15.57 -11.23
N ALA A 271 14.26 -15.73 -11.75
CA ALA A 271 14.64 -16.85 -12.60
C ALA A 271 14.81 -18.15 -11.78
N GLY A 272 13.77 -18.51 -11.04
CA GLY A 272 13.73 -19.60 -10.06
C GLY A 272 14.03 -19.14 -8.64
N LEU A 273 14.25 -20.12 -7.75
CA LEU A 273 14.74 -19.88 -6.40
C LEU A 273 16.27 -19.86 -6.40
N PRO A 274 16.91 -19.06 -5.54
CA PRO A 274 18.38 -19.07 -5.45
C PRO A 274 18.89 -20.45 -5.01
N ASN A 275 19.92 -20.96 -5.70
CA ASN A 275 20.60 -22.19 -5.33
C ASN A 275 21.50 -21.97 -4.08
N GLU A 276 22.22 -23.03 -3.64
CA GLU A 276 23.11 -22.95 -2.48
C GLU A 276 24.25 -21.91 -2.61
N LEU A 277 24.56 -21.49 -3.83
CA LEU A 277 25.54 -20.44 -4.13
C LEU A 277 24.89 -19.05 -4.29
N GLY A 278 23.56 -18.95 -4.15
CA GLY A 278 22.81 -17.71 -4.37
C GLY A 278 22.58 -17.37 -5.85
N GLU A 279 22.84 -18.32 -6.77
CA GLU A 279 22.65 -18.13 -8.20
C GLU A 279 21.26 -18.60 -8.64
N TYR A 280 20.78 -18.05 -9.74
CA TYR A 280 19.48 -18.37 -10.36
C TYR A 280 19.73 -19.19 -11.63
N ASP A 281 19.06 -20.32 -11.79
CA ASP A 281 19.37 -21.33 -12.79
C ASP A 281 18.24 -21.68 -13.76
N GLN A 282 17.07 -21.04 -13.65
CA GLN A 282 15.99 -21.25 -14.61
C GLN A 282 16.32 -20.62 -15.97
N SER A 283 16.14 -21.41 -17.04
CA SER A 283 16.42 -20.94 -18.40
C SER A 283 15.34 -19.94 -18.90
N PRO A 284 15.71 -19.08 -19.89
CA PRO A 284 14.78 -18.19 -20.56
C PRO A 284 13.53 -18.88 -21.10
N GLU A 285 13.67 -20.04 -21.72
CA GLU A 285 12.57 -20.80 -22.32
C GLU A 285 11.62 -21.35 -21.25
N PHE A 286 12.18 -21.92 -20.17
CA PHE A 286 11.38 -22.45 -19.06
C PHE A 286 10.55 -21.35 -18.42
N MET A 287 11.14 -20.21 -18.11
CA MET A 287 10.44 -19.08 -17.50
C MET A 287 9.37 -18.51 -18.45
N ALA A 288 9.70 -18.37 -19.75
CA ALA A 288 8.77 -17.90 -20.75
C ALA A 288 7.55 -18.83 -20.92
N ASP A 289 7.74 -20.14 -20.82
CA ASP A 289 6.64 -21.11 -20.91
C ASP A 289 5.65 -20.96 -19.75
N ILE A 290 6.13 -20.75 -18.53
CA ILE A 290 5.26 -20.54 -17.36
C ILE A 290 4.55 -19.18 -17.44
N ILE A 291 5.25 -18.10 -17.79
CA ILE A 291 4.64 -16.78 -17.95
C ILE A 291 3.63 -16.79 -19.13
N GLY A 292 3.93 -17.56 -20.17
CA GLY A 292 2.98 -17.80 -21.27
C GLY A 292 1.70 -18.54 -20.83
N GLU A 293 1.82 -19.43 -19.85
CA GLU A 293 0.65 -20.05 -19.20
C GLU A 293 -0.18 -19.03 -18.45
N PHE A 294 0.47 -18.14 -17.65
CA PHE A 294 -0.25 -17.05 -16.96
C PHE A 294 -1.03 -16.17 -17.93
N ALA A 295 -0.38 -15.79 -19.03
CA ALA A 295 -1.01 -14.99 -20.08
C ALA A 295 -2.20 -15.72 -20.73
N SER A 296 -2.01 -16.99 -21.11
CA SER A 296 -3.04 -17.80 -21.74
C SER A 296 -4.22 -18.11 -20.81
N SER A 297 -3.96 -18.18 -19.51
CA SER A 297 -4.98 -18.30 -18.47
C SER A 297 -5.69 -16.98 -18.15
N GLY A 298 -5.31 -15.87 -18.80
CA GLY A 298 -5.91 -14.56 -18.59
C GLY A 298 -5.64 -13.97 -17.20
N LEU A 299 -4.46 -14.18 -16.63
CA LEU A 299 -4.12 -13.74 -15.29
C LEU A 299 -3.36 -12.39 -15.26
N VAL A 300 -2.76 -11.97 -16.38
CA VAL A 300 -1.79 -10.87 -16.40
C VAL A 300 -2.04 -9.84 -17.51
N ASN A 301 -1.59 -8.61 -17.25
CA ASN A 301 -1.58 -7.50 -18.20
C ASN A 301 -0.15 -6.99 -18.46
N ILE A 302 0.75 -7.15 -17.47
CA ILE A 302 2.15 -6.75 -17.53
C ILE A 302 2.99 -7.92 -17.03
N VAL A 303 4.05 -8.26 -17.73
CA VAL A 303 4.96 -9.35 -17.36
C VAL A 303 6.40 -8.90 -17.47
N GLY A 304 7.28 -9.46 -16.67
CA GLY A 304 8.71 -9.14 -16.68
C GLY A 304 9.52 -10.15 -15.91
N GLY A 305 10.69 -9.74 -15.46
CA GLY A 305 11.55 -10.56 -14.62
C GLY A 305 12.12 -9.76 -13.45
N CYS A 306 12.53 -10.47 -12.39
CA CYS A 306 13.24 -9.93 -11.24
C CYS A 306 14.60 -10.62 -11.11
N CYS A 307 15.07 -10.95 -9.92
CA CYS A 307 16.41 -11.47 -9.68
C CYS A 307 16.78 -12.63 -10.62
N GLY A 308 18.02 -12.61 -11.12
CA GLY A 308 18.56 -13.63 -12.01
C GLY A 308 18.11 -13.56 -13.47
N THR A 309 17.13 -12.70 -13.81
CA THR A 309 16.69 -12.58 -15.20
C THR A 309 17.66 -11.73 -16.04
N THR A 310 17.81 -12.10 -17.31
CA THR A 310 18.71 -11.46 -18.28
C THR A 310 17.91 -10.96 -19.48
N PRO A 311 18.54 -10.19 -20.40
CA PRO A 311 17.89 -9.80 -21.66
C PRO A 311 17.33 -10.98 -22.47
N GLU A 312 17.96 -12.15 -22.40
CA GLU A 312 17.48 -13.36 -23.07
C GLU A 312 16.16 -13.85 -22.47
N HIS A 313 15.98 -13.77 -21.13
CA HIS A 313 14.73 -14.08 -20.46
C HIS A 313 13.61 -13.14 -20.92
N ILE A 314 13.88 -11.84 -20.91
CA ILE A 314 12.89 -10.82 -21.33
C ILE A 314 12.51 -11.00 -22.81
N LYS A 315 13.50 -11.33 -23.67
CA LYS A 315 13.24 -11.62 -25.08
C LYS A 315 12.34 -12.85 -25.26
N ALA A 316 12.61 -13.93 -24.54
CA ALA A 316 11.81 -15.15 -24.62
C ALA A 316 10.38 -14.89 -24.11
N ILE A 317 10.22 -14.16 -23.00
CA ILE A 317 8.92 -13.76 -22.44
C ILE A 317 8.15 -12.90 -23.46
N PHE A 318 8.77 -11.84 -23.99
CA PHE A 318 8.17 -10.97 -25.01
C PHE A 318 7.66 -11.75 -26.21
N GLN A 319 8.50 -12.62 -26.78
CA GLN A 319 8.13 -13.46 -27.92
C GLN A 319 6.95 -14.38 -27.61
N LYS A 320 6.86 -14.87 -26.38
CA LYS A 320 5.81 -15.79 -25.94
C LYS A 320 4.46 -15.09 -25.77
N VAL A 321 4.43 -13.86 -25.24
CA VAL A 321 3.18 -13.19 -24.83
C VAL A 321 2.65 -12.19 -25.86
N GLN A 322 3.45 -11.72 -26.82
CA GLN A 322 3.13 -10.59 -27.71
C GLN A 322 1.82 -10.70 -28.50
N TYR A 323 1.32 -11.92 -28.72
CA TYR A 323 0.05 -12.18 -29.43
C TYR A 323 -1.06 -12.69 -28.53
N ILE A 324 -0.81 -12.82 -27.23
CA ILE A 324 -1.83 -13.26 -26.26
C ILE A 324 -2.57 -12.00 -25.79
N PRO A 325 -3.92 -12.03 -25.75
CA PRO A 325 -4.69 -10.90 -25.26
C PRO A 325 -4.42 -10.67 -23.76
N PRO A 326 -4.45 -9.43 -23.29
CA PRO A 326 -4.29 -9.12 -21.88
C PRO A 326 -5.48 -9.64 -21.07
N ARG A 327 -5.29 -9.83 -19.76
CA ARG A 327 -6.35 -10.18 -18.82
C ARG A 327 -7.50 -9.18 -18.94
N THR A 328 -8.70 -9.71 -19.03
CA THR A 328 -9.93 -8.92 -18.89
C THR A 328 -10.14 -8.58 -17.41
N ILE A 329 -10.25 -7.31 -17.09
CA ILE A 329 -10.49 -6.86 -15.70
C ILE A 329 -11.88 -7.33 -15.27
N PRO A 330 -12.01 -8.13 -14.19
CA PRO A 330 -13.31 -8.61 -13.73
C PRO A 330 -14.12 -7.48 -13.11
N LYS A 331 -15.43 -7.59 -13.20
CA LYS A 331 -16.33 -6.76 -12.42
C LYS A 331 -16.44 -7.34 -11.01
N ILE A 332 -15.79 -6.71 -10.07
CA ILE A 332 -15.83 -7.11 -8.65
C ILE A 332 -17.13 -6.61 -8.02
N PRO A 333 -17.83 -7.42 -7.21
CA PRO A 333 -19.03 -6.99 -6.50
C PRO A 333 -18.73 -5.81 -5.56
N ASP A 334 -19.66 -4.85 -5.53
CA ASP A 334 -19.60 -3.72 -4.62
C ASP A 334 -19.93 -4.22 -3.20
N CYS A 335 -18.97 -4.10 -2.29
CA CYS A 335 -19.13 -4.45 -0.87
C CYS A 335 -18.03 -3.75 -0.07
N THR A 336 -18.28 -3.55 1.22
CA THR A 336 -17.25 -3.02 2.13
C THR A 336 -16.12 -4.05 2.26
N LYS A 337 -14.90 -3.62 1.94
CA LYS A 337 -13.68 -4.43 1.98
C LYS A 337 -12.73 -3.83 3.01
N LEU A 338 -12.48 -4.56 4.08
CA LEU A 338 -11.57 -4.20 5.16
C LEU A 338 -10.50 -5.26 5.31
N SER A 339 -9.43 -4.96 6.02
CA SER A 339 -8.39 -5.95 6.31
C SER A 339 -7.62 -5.66 7.59
N GLY A 340 -7.28 -6.74 8.29
CA GLY A 340 -6.10 -6.84 9.14
C GLY A 340 -5.01 -7.58 8.37
N LEU A 341 -4.49 -8.69 8.94
CA LEU A 341 -3.69 -9.65 8.18
C LEU A 341 -4.55 -10.51 7.24
N GLU A 342 -5.84 -10.65 7.57
CA GLU A 342 -6.85 -11.34 6.79
C GLU A 342 -7.86 -10.33 6.19
N PRO A 343 -8.49 -10.63 5.05
CA PRO A 343 -9.55 -9.81 4.50
C PRO A 343 -10.85 -9.97 5.29
N LEU A 344 -11.63 -8.90 5.35
CA LEU A 344 -13.02 -8.90 5.83
C LEU A 344 -13.92 -8.27 4.77
N ASN A 345 -14.78 -9.09 4.17
CA ASN A 345 -15.79 -8.64 3.21
C ASN A 345 -17.15 -8.53 3.91
N ILE A 346 -17.79 -7.37 3.80
CA ILE A 346 -19.15 -7.15 4.31
C ILE A 346 -20.06 -6.92 3.11
N ASP A 347 -20.80 -7.95 2.75
CA ASP A 347 -21.70 -7.98 1.61
C ASP A 347 -23.15 -8.32 2.03
N LYS A 348 -24.05 -8.45 1.06
CA LYS A 348 -25.47 -8.79 1.29
C LYS A 348 -25.70 -10.17 1.93
N ASN A 349 -24.71 -11.06 1.91
CA ASN A 349 -24.78 -12.39 2.51
C ASN A 349 -24.12 -12.40 3.89
N SER A 350 -23.42 -11.35 4.26
CA SER A 350 -22.84 -11.20 5.60
C SER A 350 -23.96 -11.10 6.61
N LEU A 351 -23.85 -11.87 7.69
CA LEU A 351 -24.70 -11.73 8.86
C LEU A 351 -24.30 -10.49 9.65
N PHE A 352 -24.75 -10.39 10.89
CA PHE A 352 -24.36 -9.32 11.78
C PHE A 352 -22.84 -9.34 12.03
N VAL A 353 -22.17 -8.21 11.76
CA VAL A 353 -20.72 -8.05 11.97
C VAL A 353 -20.50 -7.40 13.34
N ASN A 354 -19.76 -8.08 14.21
CA ASN A 354 -19.47 -7.62 15.55
C ASN A 354 -18.18 -6.81 15.60
N ILE A 355 -18.26 -5.61 16.19
CA ILE A 355 -17.11 -4.81 16.62
C ILE A 355 -16.92 -5.02 18.12
N GLY A 356 -15.73 -5.47 18.53
CA GLY A 356 -15.38 -5.64 19.93
C GLY A 356 -14.98 -4.30 20.55
N GLU A 357 -15.70 -3.84 21.58
CA GLU A 357 -15.52 -2.52 22.21
C GLU A 357 -14.93 -2.60 23.63
N ARG A 358 -14.21 -3.66 23.97
CA ARG A 358 -13.59 -3.79 25.31
C ARG A 358 -12.19 -3.18 25.38
N THR A 359 -11.58 -2.86 24.25
CA THR A 359 -10.33 -2.11 24.13
C THR A 359 -10.56 -0.59 24.05
N ASN A 360 -11.57 -0.14 24.79
CA ASN A 360 -12.00 1.26 24.88
C ASN A 360 -11.93 1.72 26.33
N VAL A 361 -11.09 2.73 26.62
CA VAL A 361 -10.86 3.24 27.99
C VAL A 361 -12.11 3.87 28.60
N SER A 362 -13.01 4.40 27.78
CA SER A 362 -14.29 4.96 28.24
C SER A 362 -15.32 3.87 28.56
N GLY A 363 -15.29 2.73 27.84
CA GLY A 363 -16.25 1.64 27.95
C GLY A 363 -15.84 0.49 28.86
N SER A 364 -14.53 0.32 29.15
CA SER A 364 -14.00 -0.80 29.92
C SER A 364 -13.11 -0.34 31.06
N LYS A 365 -13.62 -0.47 32.31
CA LYS A 365 -12.85 -0.12 33.52
C LYS A 365 -11.56 -0.94 33.67
N ILE A 366 -11.60 -2.21 33.26
CA ILE A 366 -10.43 -3.11 33.32
C ILE A 366 -9.36 -2.61 32.35
N PHE A 367 -9.73 -2.39 31.11
CA PHE A 367 -8.82 -1.90 30.08
C PHE A 367 -8.24 -0.52 30.46
N ALA A 368 -9.08 0.41 30.91
CA ALA A 368 -8.63 1.73 31.38
C ALA A 368 -7.60 1.65 32.52
N SER A 369 -7.78 0.72 33.47
CA SER A 369 -6.81 0.51 34.58
C SER A 369 -5.46 -0.01 34.01
N LEU A 370 -5.51 -0.99 33.12
CA LEU A 370 -4.30 -1.56 32.50
C LEU A 370 -3.49 -0.51 31.71
N ILE A 371 -4.17 0.33 30.93
CA ILE A 371 -3.51 1.40 30.17
C ILE A 371 -2.89 2.44 31.10
N ARG A 372 -3.61 2.89 32.15
CA ARG A 372 -3.06 3.84 33.13
C ARG A 372 -1.85 3.30 33.91
N GLU A 373 -1.81 1.99 34.12
CA GLU A 373 -0.72 1.30 34.82
C GLU A 373 0.40 0.87 33.84
N GLU A 374 0.32 1.25 32.57
CA GLU A 374 1.24 0.89 31.49
C GLU A 374 1.42 -0.64 31.29
N LYS A 375 0.39 -1.43 31.69
CA LYS A 375 0.36 -2.89 31.56
C LYS A 375 -0.18 -3.32 30.19
N TYR A 376 0.52 -2.93 29.15
CA TYR A 376 0.08 -3.16 27.76
C TYR A 376 0.00 -4.65 27.38
N GLU A 377 0.88 -5.50 27.91
CA GLU A 377 0.82 -6.95 27.69
C GLU A 377 -0.48 -7.56 28.25
N ASP A 378 -0.88 -7.13 29.46
CA ASP A 378 -2.16 -7.55 30.03
C ASP A 378 -3.35 -6.97 29.24
N ALA A 379 -3.22 -5.75 28.73
CA ALA A 379 -4.22 -5.11 27.88
C ALA A 379 -4.43 -5.85 26.55
N LEU A 380 -3.40 -6.48 25.95
CA LEU A 380 -3.54 -7.34 24.77
C LEU A 380 -4.46 -8.52 25.05
N SER A 381 -4.46 -9.08 26.26
CA SER A 381 -5.37 -10.18 26.62
C SER A 381 -6.84 -9.81 26.45
N VAL A 382 -7.18 -8.53 26.67
CA VAL A 382 -8.55 -8.02 26.45
C VAL A 382 -8.89 -8.02 24.96
N ALA A 383 -7.94 -7.67 24.09
CA ALA A 383 -8.13 -7.73 22.66
C ALA A 383 -8.26 -9.18 22.15
N ILE A 384 -7.40 -10.09 22.62
CA ILE A 384 -7.46 -11.54 22.29
C ILE A 384 -8.83 -12.11 22.65
N GLN A 385 -9.33 -11.85 23.87
CA GLN A 385 -10.63 -12.35 24.32
C GLN A 385 -11.79 -11.90 23.42
N GLN A 386 -11.72 -10.71 22.84
CA GLN A 386 -12.74 -10.23 21.92
C GLN A 386 -12.72 -11.00 20.61
N VAL A 387 -11.53 -11.21 20.03
CA VAL A 387 -11.36 -11.96 18.78
C VAL A 387 -11.76 -13.42 18.96
N ASP A 388 -11.35 -14.05 20.06
CA ASP A 388 -11.73 -15.42 20.40
C ASP A 388 -13.23 -15.54 20.67
N GLY A 389 -13.85 -14.49 21.21
CA GLY A 389 -15.29 -14.36 21.41
C GLY A 389 -16.09 -14.10 20.14
N GLY A 390 -15.44 -13.98 18.97
CA GLY A 390 -16.07 -13.83 17.67
C GLY A 390 -16.19 -12.39 17.17
N ALA A 391 -15.46 -11.43 17.74
CA ALA A 391 -15.36 -10.09 17.16
C ALA A 391 -14.65 -10.16 15.80
N GLN A 392 -15.26 -9.54 14.81
CA GLN A 392 -14.75 -9.49 13.44
C GLN A 392 -13.95 -8.21 13.17
N MET A 393 -14.07 -7.22 14.04
CA MET A 393 -13.26 -6.01 14.14
C MET A 393 -13.06 -5.67 15.63
N ILE A 394 -12.03 -4.89 15.93
CA ILE A 394 -11.76 -4.41 17.29
C ILE A 394 -11.72 -2.89 17.28
N ASP A 395 -12.51 -2.25 18.14
CA ASP A 395 -12.47 -0.83 18.42
C ASP A 395 -11.37 -0.53 19.45
N VAL A 396 -10.53 0.45 19.15
CA VAL A 396 -9.46 0.93 20.04
C VAL A 396 -9.69 2.41 20.34
N ASN A 397 -9.94 2.72 21.61
CA ASN A 397 -10.15 4.09 22.08
C ASN A 397 -9.26 4.36 23.31
N MET A 398 -8.50 5.47 23.25
CA MET A 398 -7.60 5.92 24.31
C MET A 398 -8.00 7.31 24.85
N ASP A 399 -9.27 7.74 24.65
CA ASP A 399 -9.74 9.07 25.04
C ASP A 399 -10.01 9.14 26.54
N GLU A 400 -8.99 9.53 27.30
CA GLU A 400 -9.10 9.83 28.73
C GLU A 400 -8.24 11.05 29.08
N GLY A 401 -8.80 11.94 29.91
CA GLY A 401 -8.20 13.23 30.21
C GLY A 401 -6.86 13.21 30.94
N LEU A 402 -6.47 12.07 31.53
CA LEU A 402 -5.21 11.88 32.25
C LEU A 402 -4.16 11.11 31.46
N LEU A 403 -4.50 10.61 30.27
CA LEU A 403 -3.60 9.86 29.39
C LEU A 403 -3.03 10.74 28.30
N ASP A 404 -1.81 10.44 27.90
CA ASP A 404 -1.31 10.82 26.57
C ASP A 404 -1.92 9.85 25.56
N SER A 405 -3.11 10.21 25.06
CA SER A 405 -3.90 9.35 24.19
C SER A 405 -3.18 9.01 22.88
N GLU A 406 -2.34 9.91 22.35
CA GLU A 406 -1.56 9.68 21.14
C GLU A 406 -0.50 8.61 21.39
N ALA A 407 0.32 8.78 22.44
CA ALA A 407 1.32 7.78 22.81
C ALA A 407 0.71 6.43 23.16
N CYS A 408 -0.40 6.40 23.92
CA CYS A 408 -1.09 5.16 24.26
C CYS A 408 -1.66 4.44 23.02
N MET A 409 -2.24 5.18 22.06
CA MET A 409 -2.74 4.64 20.80
C MET A 409 -1.59 4.03 19.99
N GLU A 410 -0.50 4.75 19.83
CA GLU A 410 0.68 4.29 19.10
C GLU A 410 1.26 3.01 19.69
N ILE A 411 1.54 2.98 21.00
CA ILE A 411 2.12 1.81 21.69
C ILE A 411 1.20 0.61 21.53
N PHE A 412 -0.09 0.78 21.85
CA PHE A 412 -1.03 -0.34 21.85
C PHE A 412 -1.25 -0.93 20.45
N LEU A 413 -1.38 -0.11 19.41
CA LEU A 413 -1.52 -0.58 18.03
C LEU A 413 -0.26 -1.29 17.53
N ARG A 414 0.93 -0.81 17.90
CA ARG A 414 2.19 -1.50 17.58
C ARG A 414 2.31 -2.87 18.25
N MET A 415 1.83 -2.98 19.48
CA MET A 415 1.75 -4.27 20.18
C MET A 415 0.73 -5.21 19.54
N ILE A 416 -0.47 -4.71 19.16
CA ILE A 416 -1.45 -5.48 18.37
C ILE A 416 -0.81 -5.99 17.08
N ALA A 417 -0.08 -5.15 16.35
CA ALA A 417 0.56 -5.55 15.08
C ALA A 417 1.54 -6.71 15.24
N SER A 418 2.11 -6.90 16.43
CA SER A 418 3.06 -7.97 16.75
C SER A 418 2.37 -9.29 17.14
N ASP A 419 1.06 -9.28 17.35
CA ASP A 419 0.27 -10.47 17.72
C ASP A 419 -0.66 -10.91 16.58
N PRO A 420 -0.36 -12.01 15.86
CA PRO A 420 -1.18 -12.50 14.75
C PRO A 420 -2.61 -12.90 15.15
N ALA A 421 -2.85 -13.26 16.41
CA ALA A 421 -4.18 -13.64 16.87
C ALA A 421 -5.13 -12.44 16.86
N ILE A 422 -4.62 -11.23 17.09
CA ILE A 422 -5.40 -10.00 17.10
C ILE A 422 -5.33 -9.30 15.75
N SER A 423 -4.12 -9.14 15.21
CA SER A 423 -3.89 -8.34 13.98
C SER A 423 -4.53 -8.92 12.72
N ARG A 424 -5.04 -10.17 12.79
CA ARG A 424 -5.81 -10.78 11.69
C ARG A 424 -7.10 -10.03 11.35
N VAL A 425 -7.73 -9.33 12.32
CA VAL A 425 -8.96 -8.58 12.10
C VAL A 425 -8.69 -7.10 11.86
N PRO A 426 -9.57 -6.39 11.13
CA PRO A 426 -9.46 -4.93 10.96
C PRO A 426 -9.61 -4.20 12.29
N ILE A 427 -8.90 -3.07 12.42
CA ILE A 427 -8.96 -2.17 13.57
C ILE A 427 -9.91 -1.01 13.29
N VAL A 428 -10.76 -0.69 14.24
CA VAL A 428 -11.54 0.54 14.27
C VAL A 428 -10.81 1.51 15.20
N ILE A 429 -10.36 2.64 14.65
CA ILE A 429 -9.67 3.69 15.39
C ILE A 429 -10.73 4.66 15.88
N ASP A 430 -10.96 4.70 17.19
CA ASP A 430 -11.99 5.51 17.81
C ASP A 430 -11.37 6.63 18.65
N SER A 431 -11.66 7.86 18.29
CA SER A 431 -11.32 9.03 19.10
C SER A 431 -12.17 10.25 18.73
N SER A 432 -12.41 11.10 19.71
CA SER A 432 -12.97 12.44 19.50
C SER A 432 -11.95 13.46 19.00
N ARG A 433 -10.65 13.13 19.07
CA ARG A 433 -9.50 13.99 18.70
C ARG A 433 -8.87 13.52 17.41
N TRP A 434 -8.70 14.44 16.46
CA TRP A 434 -8.12 14.11 15.16
C TRP A 434 -6.68 13.60 15.25
N GLU A 435 -5.86 14.19 16.13
CA GLU A 435 -4.46 13.83 16.33
C GLU A 435 -4.30 12.36 16.74
N VAL A 436 -5.20 11.87 17.59
CA VAL A 436 -5.23 10.46 18.02
C VAL A 436 -5.66 9.53 16.88
N ILE A 437 -6.66 9.94 16.09
CA ILE A 437 -7.09 9.20 14.89
C ILE A 437 -5.93 9.10 13.90
N GLU A 438 -5.26 10.20 13.61
CA GLU A 438 -4.15 10.23 12.66
C GLU A 438 -2.97 9.38 13.13
N THR A 439 -2.65 9.42 14.43
CA THR A 439 -1.66 8.53 15.04
C THR A 439 -2.05 7.05 14.85
N GLY A 440 -3.32 6.71 15.06
CA GLY A 440 -3.81 5.36 14.81
C GLY A 440 -3.66 4.92 13.36
N LEU A 441 -4.04 5.78 12.40
CA LEU A 441 -3.93 5.52 10.96
C LEU A 441 -2.48 5.28 10.50
N LYS A 442 -1.51 5.94 11.13
CA LYS A 442 -0.07 5.78 10.88
C LYS A 442 0.53 4.48 11.46
N ASN A 443 -0.22 3.73 12.26
CA ASN A 443 0.26 2.53 12.94
C ASN A 443 -0.51 1.24 12.57
N ILE A 444 -1.43 1.28 11.59
CA ILE A 444 -2.13 0.11 11.09
C ILE A 444 -1.78 -0.19 9.62
N GLN A 445 -1.33 -1.41 9.35
CA GLN A 445 -1.01 -1.82 7.98
C GLN A 445 -2.25 -2.16 7.14
N GLY A 446 -3.29 -2.70 7.77
CA GLY A 446 -4.55 -3.08 7.11
C GLY A 446 -5.44 -1.89 6.75
N LYS A 447 -6.53 -2.19 6.05
CA LYS A 447 -7.62 -1.24 5.83
C LYS A 447 -8.57 -1.26 7.03
N GLY A 448 -8.34 -0.34 7.96
CA GLY A 448 -9.18 -0.15 9.14
C GLY A 448 -10.35 0.80 8.90
N VAL A 449 -11.02 1.17 9.98
CA VAL A 449 -12.17 2.07 10.00
C VAL A 449 -11.90 3.22 10.98
N VAL A 450 -12.23 4.44 10.61
CA VAL A 450 -12.20 5.60 11.51
C VAL A 450 -13.56 5.77 12.16
N ASN A 451 -13.61 5.85 13.48
CA ASN A 451 -14.79 6.15 14.29
C ASN A 451 -14.54 7.45 15.08
N SER A 452 -15.12 8.57 14.72
CA SER A 452 -15.97 8.90 13.59
C SER A 452 -15.72 10.35 13.16
N ILE A 453 -16.25 10.72 12.01
CA ILE A 453 -16.37 12.14 11.63
C ILE A 453 -17.84 12.54 11.51
N SER A 454 -18.11 13.82 11.59
CA SER A 454 -19.47 14.37 11.53
C SER A 454 -19.45 15.82 11.01
N LEU A 455 -20.63 16.33 10.69
CA LEU A 455 -20.84 17.73 10.26
C LEU A 455 -20.92 18.72 11.42
N LYS A 456 -20.61 18.32 12.66
CA LYS A 456 -20.70 19.20 13.83
C LYS A 456 -19.88 20.48 13.71
N ASP A 457 -18.72 20.40 13.06
CA ASP A 457 -17.77 21.50 12.87
C ASP A 457 -17.90 22.15 11.46
N GLY A 458 -18.98 21.81 10.72
CA GLY A 458 -19.24 22.31 9.36
C GLY A 458 -18.63 21.45 8.24
N GLU A 459 -19.00 21.79 6.98
CA GLU A 459 -18.63 20.99 5.80
C GLU A 459 -17.14 21.04 5.47
N GLU A 460 -16.47 22.19 5.65
CA GLU A 460 -15.06 22.35 5.34
C GLU A 460 -14.19 21.44 6.21
N ALA A 461 -14.38 21.45 7.53
CA ALA A 461 -13.67 20.59 8.46
C ALA A 461 -13.99 19.10 8.24
N PHE A 462 -15.23 18.79 7.86
CA PHE A 462 -15.65 17.44 7.52
C PHE A 462 -14.92 16.92 6.28
N LEU A 463 -14.87 17.70 5.21
CA LEU A 463 -14.20 17.33 3.96
C LEU A 463 -12.67 17.25 4.11
N GLU A 464 -12.05 18.12 4.93
CA GLU A 464 -10.63 18.03 5.23
C GLU A 464 -10.28 16.70 5.91
N LYS A 465 -11.03 16.33 6.95
CA LYS A 465 -10.83 15.05 7.66
C LYS A 465 -11.07 13.87 6.72
N ALA A 466 -12.14 13.93 5.91
CA ALA A 466 -12.45 12.88 4.92
C ALA A 466 -11.31 12.68 3.93
N GLY A 467 -10.77 13.73 3.35
CA GLY A 467 -9.64 13.66 2.42
C GLY A 467 -8.39 13.03 3.06
N LYS A 468 -8.09 13.36 4.32
CA LYS A 468 -6.99 12.72 5.06
C LYS A 468 -7.24 11.23 5.29
N ILE A 469 -8.44 10.83 5.72
CA ILE A 469 -8.81 9.42 5.93
C ILE A 469 -8.63 8.62 4.64
N GLN A 470 -9.06 9.18 3.51
CA GLN A 470 -8.92 8.55 2.19
C GLN A 470 -7.46 8.32 1.83
N LYS A 471 -6.57 9.29 2.08
CA LYS A 471 -5.13 9.14 1.82
C LYS A 471 -4.48 8.03 2.65
N TYR A 472 -4.97 7.80 3.87
CA TYR A 472 -4.53 6.66 4.70
C TYR A 472 -5.19 5.33 4.31
N GLY A 473 -6.15 5.34 3.39
CA GLY A 473 -6.81 4.14 2.88
C GLY A 473 -7.76 3.48 3.87
N ALA A 474 -8.41 4.25 4.75
CA ALA A 474 -9.37 3.72 5.72
C ALA A 474 -10.82 3.96 5.27
N ALA A 475 -11.73 3.10 5.74
CA ALA A 475 -13.16 3.35 5.74
C ALA A 475 -13.53 4.28 6.89
N VAL A 476 -14.75 4.84 6.88
CA VAL A 476 -15.14 5.85 7.85
C VAL A 476 -16.57 5.65 8.36
N ILE A 477 -16.75 5.78 9.68
CA ILE A 477 -18.06 5.89 10.31
C ILE A 477 -18.47 7.37 10.31
N ILE A 478 -19.67 7.64 9.83
CA ILE A 478 -20.29 8.96 9.79
C ILE A 478 -21.38 9.02 10.84
N MET A 479 -21.16 9.82 11.86
CA MET A 479 -22.17 10.06 12.89
C MET A 479 -23.20 11.07 12.38
N ALA A 480 -24.49 10.79 12.57
CA ALA A 480 -25.59 11.71 12.22
C ALA A 480 -25.64 12.91 13.18
N PHE A 481 -24.67 13.80 13.06
CA PHE A 481 -24.43 14.98 13.89
C PHE A 481 -24.04 16.15 12.98
N ASP A 482 -24.81 17.24 13.02
CA ASP A 482 -24.54 18.46 12.29
C ASP A 482 -24.31 19.67 13.21
N GLU A 483 -24.23 20.85 12.64
CA GLU A 483 -24.01 22.12 13.35
C GLU A 483 -25.13 22.44 14.36
N LYS A 484 -26.30 21.79 14.24
CA LYS A 484 -27.46 21.98 15.13
C LYS A 484 -27.48 20.94 16.28
N GLY A 485 -26.60 19.95 16.24
CA GLY A 485 -26.52 18.87 17.22
C GLY A 485 -26.80 17.50 16.64
N GLN A 486 -26.79 16.49 17.50
CA GLN A 486 -27.06 15.09 17.14
C GLN A 486 -28.50 14.92 16.62
N ALA A 487 -28.67 14.05 15.62
CA ALA A 487 -29.98 13.75 15.06
C ALA A 487 -30.82 12.88 16.01
N ASP A 488 -31.87 13.42 16.54
CA ASP A 488 -32.83 12.75 17.43
C ASP A 488 -34.05 12.17 16.67
N THR A 489 -34.52 12.86 15.65
CA THR A 489 -35.69 12.47 14.86
C THR A 489 -35.31 11.69 13.58
N TYR A 490 -36.26 10.91 13.05
CA TYR A 490 -36.11 10.19 11.79
C TYR A 490 -35.67 11.09 10.63
N ASP A 491 -36.35 12.23 10.46
CA ASP A 491 -36.09 13.13 9.33
C ASP A 491 -34.68 13.73 9.40
N ARG A 492 -34.23 14.15 10.57
CA ARG A 492 -32.86 14.65 10.76
C ARG A 492 -31.79 13.59 10.51
N LYS A 493 -32.04 12.34 10.93
CA LYS A 493 -31.12 11.23 10.65
C LYS A 493 -30.92 11.04 9.15
N ILE A 494 -32.01 11.03 8.38
CA ILE A 494 -31.97 10.91 6.91
C ILE A 494 -31.30 12.13 6.27
N GLU A 495 -31.70 13.34 6.66
CA GLU A 495 -31.14 14.60 6.12
C GLU A 495 -29.62 14.66 6.28
N ILE A 496 -29.10 14.41 7.50
CA ILE A 496 -27.68 14.52 7.81
C ILE A 496 -26.89 13.40 7.09
N CYS A 497 -27.38 12.14 7.13
CA CYS A 497 -26.70 11.04 6.44
C CYS A 497 -26.65 11.25 4.92
N CYS A 498 -27.75 11.69 4.29
CA CYS A 498 -27.76 11.99 2.86
C CYS A 498 -26.84 13.16 2.50
N ARG A 499 -26.82 14.24 3.31
CA ARG A 499 -25.90 15.36 3.13
C ARG A 499 -24.45 14.90 3.21
N SER A 500 -24.10 14.15 4.25
CA SER A 500 -22.77 13.60 4.44
C SER A 500 -22.35 12.67 3.29
N TYR A 501 -23.26 11.80 2.83
CA TYR A 501 -23.01 10.91 1.70
C TYR A 501 -22.66 11.68 0.42
N ASN A 502 -23.45 12.71 0.10
CA ASN A 502 -23.21 13.52 -1.09
C ASN A 502 -21.87 14.28 -1.01
N LEU A 503 -21.53 14.82 0.15
CA LEU A 503 -20.24 15.49 0.37
C LEU A 503 -19.08 14.51 0.16
N LEU A 504 -19.16 13.33 0.74
CA LEU A 504 -18.10 12.31 0.64
C LEU A 504 -17.94 11.78 -0.78
N THR A 505 -19.03 11.38 -1.43
CA THR A 505 -18.95 10.73 -2.75
C THR A 505 -18.71 11.73 -3.89
N ILE A 506 -19.32 12.91 -3.85
CA ILE A 506 -19.23 13.88 -4.95
C ILE A 506 -18.04 14.82 -4.79
N GLN A 507 -17.73 15.27 -3.56
CA GLN A 507 -16.67 16.26 -3.35
C GLN A 507 -15.37 15.65 -2.88
N ALA A 508 -15.39 14.69 -1.92
CA ALA A 508 -14.20 14.02 -1.43
C ALA A 508 -13.77 12.81 -2.27
N GLY A 509 -14.65 12.28 -3.15
CA GLY A 509 -14.34 11.12 -3.99
C GLY A 509 -14.26 9.80 -3.23
N PHE A 510 -14.91 9.70 -2.06
CA PHE A 510 -15.01 8.44 -1.31
C PHE A 510 -15.78 7.37 -2.09
N SER A 511 -15.30 6.14 -2.02
CA SER A 511 -16.08 4.99 -2.48
C SER A 511 -17.28 4.78 -1.56
N PRO A 512 -18.50 4.60 -2.10
CA PRO A 512 -19.70 4.37 -1.30
C PRO A 512 -19.55 3.23 -0.30
N GLU A 513 -18.81 2.18 -0.66
CA GLU A 513 -18.59 0.98 0.15
C GLU A 513 -17.71 1.23 1.37
N ASP A 514 -17.01 2.35 1.42
CA ASP A 514 -16.13 2.73 2.52
C ASP A 514 -16.81 3.67 3.53
N ILE A 515 -18.12 3.94 3.33
CA ILE A 515 -18.93 4.79 4.20
C ILE A 515 -19.86 3.92 5.06
N ILE A 516 -19.74 4.08 6.38
CA ILE A 516 -20.59 3.41 7.37
C ILE A 516 -21.37 4.50 8.13
N PHE A 517 -22.69 4.38 8.21
CA PHE A 517 -23.51 5.35 8.96
C PHE A 517 -23.80 4.89 10.37
N ASP A 518 -23.57 5.80 11.33
CA ASP A 518 -24.13 5.77 12.67
C ASP A 518 -25.26 6.81 12.77
N PRO A 519 -26.53 6.40 12.63
CA PRO A 519 -27.64 7.33 12.71
C PRO A 519 -27.99 7.74 14.14
N ASN A 520 -27.13 7.51 15.12
CA ASN A 520 -27.26 7.77 16.55
C ASN A 520 -28.48 7.11 17.20
N ILE A 521 -28.26 6.35 18.24
CA ILE A 521 -29.31 5.89 19.16
C ILE A 521 -29.20 6.62 20.48
N PHE A 522 -30.34 7.19 20.94
CA PHE A 522 -30.42 7.86 22.22
C PHE A 522 -31.02 6.91 23.28
N ALA A 523 -30.97 7.33 24.54
CA ALA A 523 -31.48 6.56 25.63
C ALA A 523 -32.95 6.19 25.43
N VAL A 524 -33.25 4.91 25.59
CA VAL A 524 -34.60 4.34 25.52
C VAL A 524 -35.09 3.90 26.91
N ALA A 525 -36.40 3.72 27.07
CA ALA A 525 -37.01 3.28 28.31
C ALA A 525 -36.71 4.18 29.53
N THR A 526 -36.57 5.46 29.32
CA THR A 526 -36.26 6.47 30.34
C THR A 526 -37.48 6.93 31.14
N GLY A 527 -38.69 6.64 30.63
CA GLY A 527 -39.94 7.16 31.20
C GLY A 527 -40.28 8.61 30.76
N LEU A 528 -39.46 9.24 29.94
CA LEU A 528 -39.72 10.57 29.36
C LEU A 528 -40.49 10.41 28.06
N GLU A 529 -41.59 11.13 27.86
CA GLU A 529 -42.44 11.02 26.67
C GLU A 529 -41.66 11.39 25.38
N GLU A 530 -40.78 12.38 25.43
CA GLU A 530 -39.94 12.83 24.31
C GLU A 530 -38.97 11.74 23.79
N HIS A 531 -38.64 10.74 24.62
CA HIS A 531 -37.73 9.65 24.24
C HIS A 531 -38.44 8.43 23.62
N ASN A 532 -39.79 8.40 23.63
CA ASN A 532 -40.56 7.23 23.19
C ASN A 532 -40.31 6.87 21.70
N GLU A 533 -40.05 7.87 20.85
CA GLU A 533 -39.85 7.69 19.43
C GLU A 533 -38.39 7.39 19.02
N TYR A 534 -37.40 7.51 19.90
CA TYR A 534 -35.97 7.41 19.54
C TYR A 534 -35.60 6.06 18.93
N ALA A 535 -36.00 4.94 19.55
CA ALA A 535 -35.72 3.61 18.99
C ALA A 535 -36.42 3.38 17.66
N HIS A 536 -37.68 3.83 17.53
CA HIS A 536 -38.47 3.69 16.32
C HIS A 536 -37.89 4.55 15.17
N ALA A 537 -37.50 5.78 15.46
CA ALA A 537 -36.84 6.67 14.51
C ALA A 537 -35.51 6.08 14.02
N TYR A 538 -34.70 5.48 14.93
CA TYR A 538 -33.44 4.83 14.59
C TYR A 538 -33.66 3.64 13.65
N ILE A 539 -34.53 2.70 14.01
CA ILE A 539 -34.81 1.50 13.19
C ILE A 539 -35.30 1.88 11.78
N ARG A 540 -36.26 2.83 11.71
CA ARG A 540 -36.78 3.34 10.44
C ARG A 540 -35.71 4.03 9.60
N ALA A 541 -34.82 4.81 10.24
CA ALA A 541 -33.72 5.45 9.54
C ALA A 541 -32.73 4.44 8.97
N CYS A 542 -32.35 3.38 9.72
CA CYS A 542 -31.48 2.32 9.22
C CYS A 542 -32.08 1.62 7.99
N ILE A 543 -33.38 1.30 8.03
CA ILE A 543 -34.09 0.71 6.88
C ILE A 543 -34.01 1.64 5.67
N LYS A 544 -34.35 2.92 5.88
CA LYS A 544 -34.42 3.90 4.79
C LYS A 544 -33.05 4.21 4.18
N LEU A 545 -32.01 4.35 5.00
CA LEU A 545 -30.64 4.57 4.52
C LEU A 545 -30.12 3.40 3.67
N LYS A 546 -30.59 2.18 3.98
CA LYS A 546 -30.24 0.99 3.21
C LYS A 546 -30.95 0.93 1.83
N GLU A 547 -32.07 1.63 1.67
CA GLU A 547 -32.84 1.72 0.41
C GLU A 547 -32.30 2.84 -0.50
N LEU A 548 -31.68 3.87 0.05
CA LEU A 548 -31.15 5.04 -0.64
C LEU A 548 -29.75 4.80 -1.18
#